data_bb8d3367b15fed1043a9eee484827c0f
#
_entry.id   bb8d3367b15fed1043a9eee484827c0f
#
_cell.length_a   1.000
_cell.length_b   1.000
_cell.length_c   1.000
_cell.angle_alpha   90.00
_cell.angle_beta   90.00
_cell.angle_gamma   90.00
#
_symmetry.space_group_name_H-M   'P 1'
#
loop_
_entity.id
_entity.type
_entity.pdbx_description
1 polymer ?
#
loop_
_entity_poly.entity_id
_entity_poly.type
_entity_poly.pdbx_seq_one_letter_code
_entity_poly.pdbx_strand_id
1 'polypeptide(L)'
;MRPGVEVTELASGLRVASELRPDVHGVALGAWVRVGSRDEAAPVAGVSHLLEHLLFRGTERHDAMAIAEAFDRFGSDLQAATSREETDLHARVLSEHVPLALDIMGSMVARPGFHDVEAEREVVLEELALYDDTPDDLVHDVLGELLFPAQAIGRPIAGRADTVGALDEEALRAHHARHYAGDQVVVAAAGPLEHERLVALVEAAFDGLAPAPTHARPAAVAAAGRRAFVGRDLEQTHIAVGGCGIGRTDDRRFALAVLDQILGGGASSRLWQEIREQRGLVYSVYSYVTYFQETGQVGLALGTRSENLAEALGVAGTEIHDLAQGRFRDGEVQRAKDNLKARLLLTMDSTVARMSRLGRHLVSDVPLMSDTEVARRIDGVTEADVRDLAAELFASGALCVAGIGPDEAAFDAALGAFREPVGGAA
;
A
#
# COMPACT_ATOMS: atom_id res chain seq x y z
N MET A 1 -10.96 -13.58 -19.00
CA MET A 1 -10.00 -12.47 -19.16
C MET A 1 -10.70 -11.27 -19.78
N ARG A 2 -10.25 -10.09 -19.49
CA ARG A 2 -10.77 -8.83 -20.05
C ARG A 2 -10.41 -8.77 -21.54
N PRO A 3 -11.30 -8.29 -22.45
CA PRO A 3 -10.90 -8.07 -23.84
C PRO A 3 -9.68 -7.13 -23.92
N GLY A 4 -8.63 -7.52 -24.62
CA GLY A 4 -7.41 -6.74 -24.81
C GLY A 4 -6.34 -6.91 -23.70
N VAL A 5 -6.54 -7.79 -22.73
CA VAL A 5 -5.51 -8.19 -21.75
C VAL A 5 -4.92 -9.53 -22.16
N GLU A 6 -3.60 -9.56 -22.29
CA GLU A 6 -2.82 -10.76 -22.58
C GLU A 6 -1.75 -10.97 -21.50
N VAL A 7 -1.44 -12.24 -21.19
CA VAL A 7 -0.44 -12.62 -20.20
C VAL A 7 0.38 -13.78 -20.73
N THR A 8 1.70 -13.64 -20.70
CA THR A 8 2.68 -14.68 -21.08
C THR A 8 3.64 -14.91 -19.92
N GLU A 9 3.96 -16.16 -19.64
CA GLU A 9 5.02 -16.56 -18.72
C GLU A 9 6.24 -17.01 -19.52
N LEU A 10 7.40 -16.39 -19.22
CA LEU A 10 8.68 -16.70 -19.86
C LEU A 10 9.31 -17.95 -19.24
N ALA A 11 10.33 -18.49 -19.91
CA ALA A 11 11.10 -19.64 -19.39
C ALA A 11 11.79 -19.34 -18.04
N SER A 12 12.08 -18.07 -17.75
CA SER A 12 12.58 -17.61 -16.45
C SER A 12 11.53 -17.60 -15.35
N GLY A 13 10.26 -17.88 -15.64
CA GLY A 13 9.13 -17.70 -14.73
C GLY A 13 8.57 -16.26 -14.68
N LEU A 14 9.26 -15.29 -15.30
CA LEU A 14 8.79 -13.90 -15.37
C LEU A 14 7.47 -13.82 -16.13
N ARG A 15 6.50 -13.13 -15.58
CA ARG A 15 5.18 -12.92 -16.20
C ARG A 15 5.11 -11.56 -16.87
N VAL A 16 4.71 -11.56 -18.13
CA VAL A 16 4.52 -10.34 -18.94
C VAL A 16 3.03 -10.14 -19.17
N ALA A 17 2.50 -9.00 -18.82
CA ALA A 17 1.09 -8.64 -19.04
C ALA A 17 0.96 -7.37 -19.89
N SER A 18 -0.01 -7.32 -20.79
CA SER A 18 -0.32 -6.12 -21.52
C SER A 18 -1.82 -5.86 -21.61
N GLU A 19 -2.19 -4.57 -21.71
CA GLU A 19 -3.53 -4.13 -22.10
C GLU A 19 -3.43 -3.16 -23.28
N LEU A 20 -3.90 -3.59 -24.44
CA LEU A 20 -3.87 -2.76 -25.66
C LEU A 20 -4.84 -1.57 -25.53
N ARG A 21 -4.32 -0.36 -25.71
CA ARG A 21 -5.06 0.90 -25.75
C ARG A 21 -4.62 1.72 -26.98
N PRO A 22 -5.23 1.48 -28.15
CA PRO A 22 -4.80 2.13 -29.40
C PRO A 22 -5.20 3.61 -29.50
N ASP A 23 -6.05 4.07 -28.59
CA ASP A 23 -6.65 5.41 -28.56
C ASP A 23 -5.79 6.46 -27.82
N VAL A 24 -4.61 6.08 -27.30
CA VAL A 24 -3.70 6.96 -26.57
C VAL A 24 -2.30 6.98 -27.19
N HIS A 25 -1.47 7.96 -26.85
CA HIS A 25 -0.10 8.06 -27.38
C HIS A 25 0.95 7.41 -26.47
N GLY A 26 0.71 7.43 -25.17
CA GLY A 26 1.66 6.95 -24.18
C GLY A 26 1.44 5.49 -23.79
N VAL A 27 2.54 4.79 -23.56
CA VAL A 27 2.57 3.46 -22.94
C VAL A 27 3.02 3.64 -21.48
N ALA A 28 2.21 3.15 -20.55
CA ALA A 28 2.63 2.96 -19.16
C ALA A 28 3.32 1.60 -19.05
N LEU A 29 4.49 1.58 -18.44
CA LEU A 29 5.34 0.41 -18.20
C LEU A 29 5.58 0.28 -16.70
N GLY A 30 5.58 -0.94 -16.18
CA GLY A 30 5.98 -1.20 -14.80
C GLY A 30 6.55 -2.60 -14.61
N ALA A 31 7.47 -2.72 -13.67
CA ALA A 31 8.04 -3.97 -13.22
C ALA A 31 7.77 -4.09 -11.71
N TRP A 32 7.17 -5.20 -11.29
CA TRP A 32 6.88 -5.53 -9.89
C TRP A 32 7.73 -6.71 -9.48
N VAL A 33 8.41 -6.59 -8.36
CA VAL A 33 9.13 -7.68 -7.71
C VAL A 33 8.38 -8.07 -6.44
N ARG A 34 8.10 -9.36 -6.25
CA ARG A 34 7.37 -9.90 -5.09
C ARG A 34 8.27 -9.96 -3.86
N VAL A 35 8.81 -8.81 -3.47
CA VAL A 35 9.66 -8.61 -2.29
C VAL A 35 9.42 -7.23 -1.70
N GLY A 36 9.33 -7.15 -0.38
CA GLY A 36 9.21 -5.91 0.37
C GLY A 36 9.68 -6.07 1.80
N SER A 37 9.39 -5.11 2.67
CA SER A 37 9.88 -5.10 4.05
C SER A 37 9.44 -6.33 4.87
N ARG A 38 8.37 -6.99 4.49
CA ARG A 38 7.91 -8.24 5.11
C ARG A 38 8.86 -9.42 4.89
N ASP A 39 9.66 -9.39 3.84
CA ASP A 39 10.59 -10.47 3.47
C ASP A 39 11.96 -10.33 4.12
N GLU A 40 12.17 -9.26 4.88
CA GLU A 40 13.44 -8.93 5.51
C GLU A 40 13.63 -9.64 6.85
N ALA A 41 14.86 -10.09 7.12
CA ALA A 41 15.25 -10.50 8.47
C ALA A 41 15.41 -9.25 9.36
N ALA A 42 15.13 -9.38 10.66
CA ALA A 42 15.16 -8.24 11.59
C ALA A 42 16.50 -7.45 11.59
N PRO A 43 17.68 -8.07 11.50
CA PRO A 43 18.94 -7.32 11.49
C PRO A 43 19.18 -6.47 10.24
N VAL A 44 18.47 -6.75 9.14
CA VAL A 44 18.62 -6.05 7.85
C VAL A 44 17.32 -5.32 7.47
N ALA A 45 16.50 -4.95 8.44
CA ALA A 45 15.25 -4.22 8.19
C ALA A 45 15.56 -2.87 7.51
N GLY A 46 14.83 -2.57 6.41
CA GLY A 46 15.07 -1.43 5.53
C GLY A 46 15.91 -1.75 4.29
N VAL A 47 16.40 -2.99 4.14
CA VAL A 47 17.23 -3.38 2.99
C VAL A 47 16.50 -3.28 1.66
N SER A 48 15.18 -3.56 1.61
CA SER A 48 14.39 -3.43 0.38
C SER A 48 14.26 -1.97 -0.05
N HIS A 49 14.06 -1.07 0.89
CA HIS A 49 13.94 0.36 0.62
C HIS A 49 15.29 0.97 0.19
N LEU A 50 16.38 0.67 0.89
CA LEU A 50 17.71 1.13 0.48
C LEU A 50 18.10 0.54 -0.89
N LEU A 51 17.74 -0.73 -1.18
CA LEU A 51 17.97 -1.31 -2.49
C LEU A 51 17.18 -0.58 -3.58
N GLU A 52 15.94 -0.17 -3.33
CA GLU A 52 15.16 0.64 -4.27
C GLU A 52 15.90 1.91 -4.67
N HIS A 53 16.45 2.68 -3.71
CA HIS A 53 17.27 3.86 -3.97
C HIS A 53 18.47 3.53 -4.86
N LEU A 54 19.16 2.42 -4.57
CA LEU A 54 20.34 2.00 -5.32
C LEU A 54 20.06 1.58 -6.75
N LEU A 55 18.81 1.18 -7.10
CA LEU A 55 18.44 0.92 -8.49
C LEU A 55 18.67 2.13 -9.39
N PHE A 56 18.54 3.36 -8.86
CA PHE A 56 18.76 4.61 -9.58
C PHE A 56 20.23 5.03 -9.64
N ARG A 57 21.12 4.39 -8.87
CA ARG A 57 22.57 4.72 -8.85
C ARG A 57 23.36 4.06 -9.96
N GLY A 58 22.68 3.40 -10.89
CA GLY A 58 23.26 2.80 -12.08
C GLY A 58 23.18 1.29 -12.08
N THR A 59 23.49 0.76 -13.22
CA THR A 59 23.49 -0.67 -13.56
C THR A 59 24.84 -1.05 -14.16
N GLU A 60 25.01 -2.31 -14.53
CA GLU A 60 26.20 -2.73 -15.30
C GLU A 60 26.29 -2.04 -16.68
N ARG A 61 25.16 -1.54 -17.22
CA ARG A 61 25.08 -0.98 -18.59
C ARG A 61 24.92 0.54 -18.62
N HIS A 62 24.23 1.11 -17.64
CA HIS A 62 23.84 2.50 -17.59
C HIS A 62 24.28 3.10 -16.26
N ASP A 63 25.04 4.18 -16.26
CA ASP A 63 25.30 4.95 -15.07
C ASP A 63 24.07 5.80 -14.67
N ALA A 64 24.07 6.34 -13.46
CA ALA A 64 22.95 7.12 -12.91
C ALA A 64 22.58 8.32 -13.80
N MET A 65 23.58 9.01 -14.39
CA MET A 65 23.33 10.16 -15.26
C MET A 65 22.68 9.74 -16.57
N ALA A 66 23.14 8.63 -17.16
CA ALA A 66 22.54 8.10 -18.40
C ALA A 66 21.07 7.67 -18.18
N ILE A 67 20.74 7.11 -17.01
CA ILE A 67 19.35 6.80 -16.64
C ILE A 67 18.52 8.07 -16.57
N ALA A 68 18.98 9.08 -15.81
CA ALA A 68 18.27 10.34 -15.66
C ALA A 68 18.08 11.06 -17.01
N GLU A 69 19.13 11.21 -17.81
CA GLU A 69 19.08 11.84 -19.15
C GLU A 69 18.13 11.12 -20.12
N ALA A 70 18.03 9.79 -20.03
CA ALA A 70 17.12 9.03 -20.87
C ALA A 70 15.66 9.36 -20.54
N PHE A 71 15.28 9.35 -19.25
CA PHE A 71 13.91 9.63 -18.84
C PHE A 71 13.55 11.11 -18.99
N ASP A 72 14.48 12.04 -18.75
CA ASP A 72 14.30 13.47 -19.08
C ASP A 72 13.99 13.65 -20.57
N ARG A 73 14.75 12.97 -21.45
CA ARG A 73 14.51 13.01 -22.91
C ARG A 73 13.16 12.41 -23.30
N PHE A 74 12.68 11.41 -22.57
CA PHE A 74 11.34 10.84 -22.78
C PHE A 74 10.22 11.77 -22.30
N GLY A 75 10.54 12.83 -21.55
CA GLY A 75 9.56 13.68 -20.89
C GLY A 75 8.74 12.91 -19.85
N SER A 76 9.41 12.04 -19.09
CA SER A 76 8.82 11.09 -18.17
C SER A 76 9.66 10.97 -16.90
N ASP A 77 8.99 10.72 -15.80
CA ASP A 77 9.65 10.35 -14.55
C ASP A 77 9.65 8.83 -14.42
N LEU A 78 10.82 8.26 -14.10
CA LEU A 78 10.91 6.90 -13.61
C LEU A 78 10.71 6.92 -12.09
N GLN A 79 9.71 6.21 -11.62
CA GLN A 79 9.34 6.13 -10.20
C GLN A 79 9.53 4.71 -9.69
N ALA A 80 9.85 4.59 -8.42
CA ALA A 80 9.87 3.33 -7.70
C ALA A 80 9.14 3.48 -6.36
N ALA A 81 8.71 2.36 -5.80
CA ALA A 81 8.11 2.31 -4.48
C ALA A 81 8.31 0.93 -3.86
N THR A 82 8.69 0.91 -2.60
CA THR A 82 8.75 -0.28 -1.77
C THR A 82 7.55 -0.32 -0.83
N SER A 83 6.86 -1.44 -0.81
CA SER A 83 5.79 -1.72 0.14
C SER A 83 6.19 -2.87 1.08
N ARG A 84 5.25 -3.34 1.90
CA ARG A 84 5.49 -4.51 2.74
C ARG A 84 5.66 -5.80 1.96
N GLU A 85 5.05 -5.93 0.79
CA GLU A 85 5.01 -7.20 0.05
C GLU A 85 5.50 -7.14 -1.39
N GLU A 86 5.75 -5.94 -1.92
CA GLU A 86 6.20 -5.73 -3.29
C GLU A 86 7.08 -4.49 -3.41
N THR A 87 8.01 -4.51 -4.35
CA THR A 87 8.76 -3.34 -4.82
C THR A 87 8.45 -3.15 -6.29
N ASP A 88 8.12 -1.93 -6.74
CA ASP A 88 7.79 -1.64 -8.12
C ASP A 88 8.61 -0.49 -8.70
N LEU A 89 8.86 -0.57 -10.01
CA LEU A 89 9.36 0.51 -10.84
C LEU A 89 8.34 0.78 -11.93
N HIS A 90 8.05 2.04 -12.23
CA HIS A 90 7.14 2.38 -13.32
C HIS A 90 7.44 3.73 -13.97
N ALA A 91 7.06 3.82 -15.25
CA ALA A 91 7.17 5.03 -16.05
C ALA A 91 6.06 5.08 -17.10
N ARG A 92 5.85 6.26 -17.69
CA ARG A 92 4.96 6.44 -18.83
C ARG A 92 5.72 7.13 -19.97
N VAL A 93 5.91 6.44 -21.09
CA VAL A 93 6.73 6.91 -22.21
C VAL A 93 5.94 6.87 -23.53
N LEU A 94 6.41 7.53 -24.58
CA LEU A 94 5.89 7.34 -25.92
C LEU A 94 6.26 5.94 -26.44
N SER A 95 5.46 5.39 -27.37
CA SER A 95 5.67 4.04 -27.90
C SER A 95 7.06 3.81 -28.52
N GLU A 96 7.65 4.85 -29.10
CA GLU A 96 9.01 4.79 -29.69
C GLU A 96 10.11 4.64 -28.63
N HIS A 97 9.87 5.06 -27.39
CA HIS A 97 10.83 4.99 -26.28
C HIS A 97 10.72 3.70 -25.45
N VAL A 98 9.67 2.89 -25.68
CA VAL A 98 9.45 1.62 -24.94
C VAL A 98 10.68 0.70 -24.94
N PRO A 99 11.40 0.48 -26.07
CA PRO A 99 12.54 -0.43 -26.06
C PRO A 99 13.67 0.02 -25.12
N LEU A 100 14.03 1.30 -25.13
CA LEU A 100 15.10 1.82 -24.28
C LEU A 100 14.64 1.92 -22.81
N ALA A 101 13.40 2.31 -22.56
CA ALA A 101 12.84 2.34 -21.21
C ALA A 101 12.85 0.95 -20.58
N LEU A 102 12.45 -0.09 -21.30
CA LEU A 102 12.50 -1.48 -20.84
C LEU A 102 13.94 -1.99 -20.62
N ASP A 103 14.89 -1.65 -21.51
CA ASP A 103 16.30 -2.03 -21.34
C ASP A 103 16.88 -1.45 -20.05
N ILE A 104 16.59 -0.17 -19.77
CA ILE A 104 17.01 0.49 -18.53
C ILE A 104 16.33 -0.17 -17.31
N MET A 105 14.99 -0.25 -17.28
CA MET A 105 14.24 -0.83 -16.15
C MET A 105 14.62 -2.29 -15.92
N GLY A 106 14.78 -3.07 -16.98
CA GLY A 106 15.22 -4.46 -16.89
C GLY A 106 16.62 -4.61 -16.31
N SER A 107 17.55 -3.74 -16.73
CA SER A 107 18.91 -3.77 -16.18
C SER A 107 18.96 -3.29 -14.72
N MET A 108 18.10 -2.35 -14.33
CA MET A 108 17.97 -1.92 -12.91
C MET A 108 17.50 -3.10 -12.03
N VAL A 109 16.48 -3.84 -12.47
CA VAL A 109 15.94 -4.98 -11.72
C VAL A 109 16.88 -6.19 -11.74
N ALA A 110 17.44 -6.55 -12.91
CA ALA A 110 18.21 -7.78 -13.05
C ALA A 110 19.69 -7.63 -12.69
N ARG A 111 20.28 -6.45 -12.88
CA ARG A 111 21.73 -6.21 -12.76
C ARG A 111 22.04 -4.82 -12.20
N PRO A 112 21.57 -4.48 -10.98
CA PRO A 112 21.90 -3.21 -10.35
C PRO A 112 23.42 -3.13 -10.08
N GLY A 113 23.98 -1.91 -10.19
CA GLY A 113 25.40 -1.67 -10.05
C GLY A 113 25.89 -1.65 -8.59
N PHE A 114 24.99 -1.42 -7.64
CA PHE A 114 25.31 -1.21 -6.20
C PHE A 114 26.37 -0.12 -5.98
N HIS A 115 26.26 0.96 -6.77
CA HIS A 115 27.17 2.11 -6.62
C HIS A 115 26.70 3.04 -5.50
N ASP A 116 27.66 3.73 -4.89
CA ASP A 116 27.41 4.81 -3.91
C ASP A 116 26.57 4.37 -2.66
N VAL A 117 26.72 3.12 -2.21
CA VAL A 117 25.95 2.55 -1.10
C VAL A 117 26.00 3.43 0.16
N GLU A 118 27.20 3.93 0.52
CA GLU A 118 27.38 4.81 1.69
C GLU A 118 26.61 6.13 1.52
N ALA A 119 26.67 6.72 0.34
CA ALA A 119 25.99 7.99 0.07
C ALA A 119 24.47 7.82 0.11
N GLU A 120 23.93 6.74 -0.49
CA GLU A 120 22.49 6.44 -0.46
C GLU A 120 21.99 6.08 0.93
N ARG A 121 22.79 5.36 1.71
CA ARG A 121 22.47 5.09 3.11
C ARG A 121 22.29 6.36 3.92
N GLU A 122 23.16 7.36 3.74
CA GLU A 122 23.00 8.67 4.39
C GLU A 122 21.73 9.39 3.92
N VAL A 123 21.36 9.31 2.63
CA VAL A 123 20.10 9.87 2.13
C VAL A 123 18.89 9.19 2.80
N VAL A 124 18.88 7.87 2.94
CA VAL A 124 17.79 7.15 3.62
C VAL A 124 17.77 7.46 5.12
N LEU A 125 18.91 7.67 5.78
CA LEU A 125 18.96 8.10 7.19
C LEU A 125 18.38 9.51 7.38
N GLU A 126 18.62 10.43 6.46
CA GLU A 126 17.97 11.76 6.46
C GLU A 126 16.46 11.66 6.20
N GLU A 127 16.02 10.79 5.30
CA GLU A 127 14.60 10.52 5.06
C GLU A 127 13.91 9.96 6.31
N LEU A 128 14.55 9.01 7.02
CA LEU A 128 14.05 8.48 8.29
C LEU A 128 13.90 9.58 9.35
N ALA A 129 14.86 10.52 9.42
CA ALA A 129 14.79 11.64 10.34
C ALA A 129 13.61 12.57 10.01
N LEU A 130 13.36 12.86 8.72
CA LEU A 130 12.20 13.64 8.29
C LEU A 130 10.89 12.92 8.58
N TYR A 131 10.85 11.59 8.42
CA TYR A 131 9.68 10.77 8.72
C TYR A 131 9.36 10.76 10.23
N ASP A 132 10.40 10.70 11.08
CA ASP A 132 10.24 10.80 12.54
C ASP A 132 9.64 12.15 12.97
N ASP A 133 9.82 13.21 12.18
CA ASP A 133 9.23 14.53 12.41
C ASP A 133 7.82 14.68 11.84
N THR A 134 7.26 13.61 11.24
CA THR A 134 5.91 13.60 10.65
C THR A 134 4.99 12.68 11.48
N PRO A 135 4.34 13.19 12.53
CA PRO A 135 3.55 12.35 13.45
C PRO A 135 2.34 11.68 12.80
N ASP A 136 1.79 12.26 11.72
CA ASP A 136 0.69 11.67 10.93
C ASP A 136 1.08 10.36 10.27
N ASP A 137 2.33 10.23 9.82
CA ASP A 137 2.85 9.02 9.18
C ASP A 137 3.38 8.05 10.25
N LEU A 138 4.17 8.55 11.20
CA LEU A 138 4.79 7.75 12.26
C LEU A 138 3.76 6.98 13.09
N VAL A 139 2.57 7.54 13.33
CA VAL A 139 1.51 6.88 14.12
C VAL A 139 1.04 5.57 13.48
N HIS A 140 1.10 5.47 12.15
CA HIS A 140 0.75 4.24 11.42
C HIS A 140 1.80 3.14 11.60
N ASP A 141 3.08 3.48 11.69
CA ASP A 141 4.13 2.51 11.98
C ASP A 141 4.05 2.02 13.42
N VAL A 142 3.82 2.91 14.39
CA VAL A 142 3.56 2.52 15.79
C VAL A 142 2.36 1.56 15.87
N LEU A 143 1.29 1.83 15.14
CA LEU A 143 0.13 0.94 15.09
C LEU A 143 0.46 -0.40 14.42
N GLY A 144 1.24 -0.40 13.33
CA GLY A 144 1.68 -1.62 12.64
C GLY A 144 2.44 -2.57 13.57
N GLU A 145 3.36 -2.03 14.36
CA GLU A 145 4.11 -2.81 15.36
C GLU A 145 3.23 -3.31 16.53
N LEU A 146 2.20 -2.57 16.89
CA LEU A 146 1.22 -3.04 17.88
C LEU A 146 0.38 -4.20 17.36
N LEU A 147 -0.06 -4.10 16.10
CA LEU A 147 -0.88 -5.11 15.46
C LEU A 147 -0.11 -6.40 15.16
N PHE A 148 1.15 -6.28 14.74
CA PHE A 148 1.98 -7.42 14.35
C PHE A 148 3.31 -7.43 15.11
N PRO A 149 3.28 -7.62 16.44
CA PRO A 149 4.46 -7.48 17.29
C PRO A 149 5.54 -8.51 16.94
N ALA A 150 6.79 -8.04 16.85
CA ALA A 150 7.96 -8.84 16.51
C ALA A 150 7.89 -9.59 15.16
N GLN A 151 6.98 -9.20 14.29
CA GLN A 151 6.83 -9.75 12.94
C GLN A 151 7.28 -8.75 11.88
N ALA A 152 7.83 -9.24 10.77
CA ALA A 152 8.32 -8.40 9.69
C ALA A 152 7.24 -7.49 9.09
N ILE A 153 6.01 -7.99 8.95
CA ILE A 153 4.86 -7.26 8.43
C ILE A 153 4.47 -6.03 9.26
N GLY A 154 4.82 -6.01 10.56
CA GLY A 154 4.53 -4.88 11.45
C GLY A 154 5.62 -3.81 11.48
N ARG A 155 6.81 -4.09 10.95
CA ARG A 155 7.93 -3.15 10.97
C ARG A 155 7.74 -1.99 9.99
N PRO A 156 8.37 -0.82 10.26
CA PRO A 156 8.48 0.25 9.28
C PRO A 156 9.12 -0.24 7.97
N ILE A 157 8.61 0.24 6.83
CA ILE A 157 9.09 -0.18 5.51
C ILE A 157 10.54 0.28 5.28
N ALA A 158 10.86 1.51 5.66
CA ALA A 158 12.18 2.07 5.52
C ALA A 158 13.21 1.56 6.56
N GLY A 159 12.77 0.68 7.47
CA GLY A 159 13.63 0.21 8.56
C GLY A 159 13.75 1.21 9.71
N ARG A 160 14.88 1.18 10.41
CA ARG A 160 15.24 2.10 11.49
C ARG A 160 16.68 2.58 11.32
N ALA A 161 17.04 3.70 11.94
CA ALA A 161 18.37 4.28 11.79
C ALA A 161 19.50 3.31 12.16
N ASP A 162 19.32 2.46 13.18
CA ASP A 162 20.29 1.47 13.60
C ASP A 162 20.44 0.30 12.61
N THR A 163 19.31 -0.20 12.05
CA THR A 163 19.34 -1.27 11.06
C THR A 163 19.86 -0.79 9.72
N VAL A 164 19.37 0.35 9.22
CA VAL A 164 19.79 0.95 7.94
C VAL A 164 21.27 1.37 8.01
N GLY A 165 21.70 1.99 9.13
CA GLY A 165 23.10 2.39 9.33
C GLY A 165 24.11 1.22 9.33
N ALA A 166 23.62 -0.01 9.60
CA ALA A 166 24.42 -1.22 9.58
C ALA A 166 24.44 -1.97 8.24
N LEU A 167 23.58 -1.56 7.27
CA LEU A 167 23.55 -2.20 5.95
C LEU A 167 24.82 -1.93 5.15
N ASP A 168 25.39 -2.96 4.59
CA ASP A 168 26.53 -2.91 3.68
C ASP A 168 26.18 -3.48 2.30
N GLU A 169 27.10 -3.37 1.36
CA GLU A 169 26.94 -3.89 0.00
C GLU A 169 26.69 -5.41 -0.03
N GLU A 170 27.32 -6.17 0.90
CA GLU A 170 27.13 -7.62 0.96
C GLU A 170 25.70 -7.99 1.32
N ALA A 171 25.10 -7.31 2.30
CA ALA A 171 23.70 -7.51 2.69
C ALA A 171 22.73 -7.17 1.55
N LEU A 172 22.97 -6.07 0.83
CA LEU A 172 22.18 -5.64 -0.32
C LEU A 172 22.24 -6.65 -1.48
N ARG A 173 23.46 -7.10 -1.84
CA ARG A 173 23.66 -8.12 -2.87
C ARG A 173 23.04 -9.45 -2.48
N ALA A 174 23.17 -9.86 -1.22
CA ALA A 174 22.55 -11.09 -0.73
C ALA A 174 21.02 -11.03 -0.79
N HIS A 175 20.42 -9.86 -0.42
CA HIS A 175 18.99 -9.64 -0.52
C HIS A 175 18.50 -9.66 -1.98
N HIS A 176 19.18 -8.96 -2.88
CA HIS A 176 18.88 -8.96 -4.30
C HIS A 176 18.96 -10.38 -4.90
N ALA A 177 20.07 -11.06 -4.71
CA ALA A 177 20.28 -12.41 -5.25
C ALA A 177 19.26 -13.44 -4.74
N ARG A 178 18.73 -13.22 -3.54
CA ARG A 178 17.73 -14.09 -2.94
C ARG A 178 16.32 -13.86 -3.46
N HIS A 179 15.94 -12.61 -3.75
CA HIS A 179 14.56 -12.21 -3.94
C HIS A 179 14.24 -11.72 -5.35
N TYR A 180 15.23 -11.24 -6.13
CA TYR A 180 15.02 -10.73 -7.49
C TYR A 180 15.21 -11.86 -8.50
N ALA A 181 14.31 -12.84 -8.44
CA ALA A 181 14.28 -14.00 -9.34
C ALA A 181 13.20 -13.85 -10.41
N GLY A 182 13.34 -14.54 -11.54
CA GLY A 182 12.41 -14.40 -12.66
C GLY A 182 10.95 -14.68 -12.29
N ASP A 183 10.70 -15.75 -11.54
CA ASP A 183 9.36 -16.15 -11.06
C ASP A 183 8.76 -15.21 -10.00
N GLN A 184 9.56 -14.28 -9.47
CA GLN A 184 9.12 -13.22 -8.56
C GLN A 184 8.84 -11.89 -9.27
N VAL A 185 9.09 -11.82 -10.59
CA VAL A 185 8.96 -10.57 -11.36
C VAL A 185 7.74 -10.62 -12.28
N VAL A 186 7.00 -9.52 -12.29
CA VAL A 186 5.90 -9.25 -13.22
C VAL A 186 6.22 -7.96 -13.96
N VAL A 187 6.20 -7.99 -15.29
CA VAL A 187 6.24 -6.77 -16.10
C VAL A 187 4.85 -6.54 -16.70
N ALA A 188 4.30 -5.35 -16.49
CA ALA A 188 3.01 -4.99 -17.04
C ALA A 188 3.09 -3.72 -17.89
N ALA A 189 2.28 -3.66 -18.93
CA ALA A 189 2.18 -2.49 -19.80
C ALA A 189 0.73 -2.20 -20.19
N ALA A 190 0.39 -0.92 -20.37
CA ALA A 190 -0.89 -0.50 -20.95
C ALA A 190 -0.68 0.66 -21.90
N GLY A 191 -1.17 0.53 -23.12
CA GLY A 191 -0.98 1.55 -24.16
C GLY A 191 -1.07 0.98 -25.57
N PRO A 192 -0.67 1.75 -26.61
CA PRO A 192 -0.65 1.31 -28.01
C PRO A 192 0.60 0.45 -28.30
N LEU A 193 0.59 -0.80 -27.80
CA LEU A 193 1.68 -1.77 -28.03
C LEU A 193 1.12 -3.17 -28.26
N GLU A 194 1.82 -3.96 -29.06
CA GLU A 194 1.52 -5.36 -29.33
C GLU A 194 2.17 -6.26 -28.28
N HIS A 195 1.42 -7.27 -27.82
CA HIS A 195 1.85 -8.16 -26.74
C HIS A 195 3.12 -8.93 -27.07
N GLU A 196 3.20 -9.55 -28.26
CA GLU A 196 4.37 -10.33 -28.67
C GLU A 196 5.64 -9.46 -28.74
N ARG A 197 5.50 -8.19 -29.18
CA ARG A 197 6.62 -7.25 -29.19
C ARG A 197 7.06 -6.91 -27.75
N LEU A 198 6.12 -6.69 -26.84
CA LEU A 198 6.44 -6.47 -25.42
C LEU A 198 7.16 -7.67 -24.84
N VAL A 199 6.66 -8.89 -25.08
CA VAL A 199 7.27 -10.15 -24.59
C VAL A 199 8.73 -10.25 -25.05
N ALA A 200 9.01 -10.04 -26.34
CA ALA A 200 10.37 -10.11 -26.86
C ALA A 200 11.31 -9.04 -26.27
N LEU A 201 10.80 -7.81 -26.03
CA LEU A 201 11.58 -6.75 -25.39
C LEU A 201 11.88 -7.06 -23.92
N VAL A 202 10.91 -7.58 -23.19
CA VAL A 202 11.07 -7.97 -21.78
C VAL A 202 12.04 -9.14 -21.65
N GLU A 203 11.93 -10.16 -22.51
CA GLU A 203 12.86 -11.30 -22.50
C GLU A 203 14.32 -10.85 -22.70
N ALA A 204 14.54 -9.87 -23.59
CA ALA A 204 15.88 -9.31 -23.83
C ALA A 204 16.35 -8.38 -22.69
N ALA A 205 15.46 -7.56 -22.11
CA ALA A 205 15.81 -6.57 -21.11
C ALA A 205 16.09 -7.18 -19.72
N PHE A 206 15.31 -8.23 -19.35
CA PHE A 206 15.42 -8.94 -18.08
C PHE A 206 16.26 -10.23 -18.18
N ASP A 207 17.11 -10.32 -19.20
CA ASP A 207 18.06 -11.42 -19.35
C ASP A 207 18.95 -11.56 -18.11
N GLY A 208 19.20 -12.81 -17.70
CA GLY A 208 19.98 -13.14 -16.48
C GLY A 208 19.13 -13.44 -15.24
N LEU A 209 17.83 -13.10 -15.23
CA LEU A 209 16.94 -13.59 -14.18
C LEU A 209 16.62 -15.08 -14.41
N ALA A 210 16.84 -15.89 -13.39
CA ALA A 210 16.49 -17.31 -13.38
C ALA A 210 15.40 -17.57 -12.33
N PRO A 211 14.60 -18.64 -12.46
CA PRO A 211 13.69 -19.04 -11.41
C PRO A 211 14.47 -19.37 -10.13
N ALA A 212 13.91 -19.02 -8.97
CA ALA A 212 14.48 -19.40 -7.67
C ALA A 212 13.39 -20.03 -6.79
N PRO A 213 13.78 -20.83 -5.78
CA PRO A 213 12.81 -21.36 -4.83
C PRO A 213 12.03 -20.21 -4.15
N THR A 214 10.71 -20.25 -4.27
CA THR A 214 9.84 -19.27 -3.61
C THR A 214 9.98 -19.40 -2.10
N HIS A 215 10.25 -18.29 -1.42
CA HIS A 215 10.29 -18.26 0.03
C HIS A 215 8.86 -18.09 0.57
N ALA A 216 8.43 -19.07 1.39
CA ALA A 216 7.15 -18.95 2.06
C ALA A 216 7.21 -17.83 3.10
N ARG A 217 6.29 -16.87 3.02
CA ARG A 217 6.08 -15.85 4.05
C ARG A 217 5.42 -16.51 5.28
N PRO A 218 5.93 -16.29 6.50
CA PRO A 218 5.21 -16.72 7.70
C PRO A 218 3.82 -16.08 7.75
N ALA A 219 2.82 -16.87 8.17
CA ALA A 219 1.48 -16.35 8.38
C ALA A 219 1.49 -15.27 9.46
N ALA A 220 0.87 -14.12 9.18
CA ALA A 220 0.80 -13.03 10.12
C ALA A 220 -0.19 -13.37 11.25
N VAL A 221 0.21 -13.08 12.50
CA VAL A 221 -0.62 -13.24 13.69
C VAL A 221 -0.84 -11.87 14.30
N ALA A 222 -2.05 -11.35 14.15
CA ALA A 222 -2.39 -10.04 14.69
C ALA A 222 -2.62 -10.11 16.21
N ALA A 223 -2.12 -9.10 16.92
CA ALA A 223 -2.47 -8.84 18.31
C ALA A 223 -3.75 -8.00 18.39
N ALA A 224 -4.39 -8.03 19.56
CA ALA A 224 -5.62 -7.28 19.82
C ALA A 224 -5.56 -6.55 21.16
N GLY A 225 -6.30 -5.48 21.30
CA GLY A 225 -6.51 -4.75 22.56
C GLY A 225 -5.27 -4.03 23.11
N ARG A 226 -4.24 -3.81 22.29
CA ARG A 226 -2.99 -3.17 22.70
C ARG A 226 -3.05 -1.66 22.51
N ARG A 227 -2.25 -0.95 23.32
CA ARG A 227 -2.04 0.49 23.14
C ARG A 227 -0.57 0.85 23.22
N ALA A 228 -0.19 1.93 22.52
CA ALA A 228 1.08 2.62 22.69
C ALA A 228 0.88 4.13 22.58
N PHE A 229 1.69 4.87 23.33
CA PHE A 229 1.76 6.33 23.22
C PHE A 229 3.22 6.76 23.12
N VAL A 230 3.49 7.66 22.18
CA VAL A 230 4.81 8.29 21.99
C VAL A 230 4.69 9.74 22.39
N GLY A 231 5.34 10.12 23.49
CA GLY A 231 5.37 11.50 23.98
C GLY A 231 6.20 12.39 23.04
N ARG A 232 5.57 13.43 22.48
CA ARG A 232 6.20 14.45 21.62
C ARG A 232 5.62 15.81 21.97
N ASP A 233 6.44 16.87 21.94
CA ASP A 233 6.01 18.26 22.12
C ASP A 233 5.36 18.78 20.84
N LEU A 234 4.05 18.54 20.69
CA LEU A 234 3.23 18.86 19.54
C LEU A 234 1.98 19.64 19.96
N GLU A 235 1.43 20.44 19.06
CA GLU A 235 0.15 21.15 19.26
C GLU A 235 -1.07 20.20 19.22
N GLN A 236 -0.93 19.05 18.57
CA GLN A 236 -1.98 18.05 18.36
C GLN A 236 -1.54 16.67 18.84
N THR A 237 -2.51 15.86 19.18
CA THR A 237 -2.32 14.42 19.34
C THR A 237 -2.82 13.71 18.08
N HIS A 238 -1.94 12.93 17.46
CA HIS A 238 -2.22 12.11 16.31
C HIS A 238 -2.53 10.70 16.76
N ILE A 239 -3.63 10.15 16.29
CA ILE A 239 -4.11 8.83 16.71
C ILE A 239 -4.41 7.98 15.49
N ALA A 240 -3.98 6.73 15.57
CA ALA A 240 -4.42 5.66 14.69
C ALA A 240 -5.05 4.52 15.53
N VAL A 241 -6.27 4.15 15.15
CA VAL A 241 -6.99 3.02 15.71
C VAL A 241 -7.11 1.96 14.63
N GLY A 242 -6.79 0.72 14.91
CA GLY A 242 -6.90 -0.32 13.88
C GLY A 242 -6.91 -1.73 14.43
N GLY A 243 -7.36 -2.64 13.60
CA GLY A 243 -7.43 -4.07 13.86
C GLY A 243 -6.99 -4.90 12.66
N CYS A 244 -6.99 -6.22 12.87
CA CYS A 244 -6.74 -7.16 11.79
C CYS A 244 -7.84 -7.04 10.74
N GLY A 245 -7.44 -6.86 9.48
CA GLY A 245 -8.32 -6.90 8.32
C GLY A 245 -8.37 -8.28 7.67
N ILE A 246 -8.88 -8.33 6.44
CA ILE A 246 -8.99 -9.53 5.62
C ILE A 246 -7.89 -9.59 4.57
N GLY A 247 -7.57 -10.79 4.08
CA GLY A 247 -6.59 -10.99 3.02
C GLY A 247 -7.05 -10.45 1.67
N ARG A 248 -6.08 -10.18 0.81
CA ARG A 248 -6.25 -9.55 -0.52
C ARG A 248 -7.17 -10.35 -1.46
N THR A 249 -7.25 -11.67 -1.30
CA THR A 249 -8.08 -12.56 -2.12
C THR A 249 -9.43 -12.90 -1.50
N ASP A 250 -9.73 -12.41 -0.28
CA ASP A 250 -11.02 -12.63 0.36
C ASP A 250 -12.14 -11.94 -0.44
N ASP A 251 -13.20 -12.66 -0.77
CA ASP A 251 -14.33 -12.12 -1.54
C ASP A 251 -15.10 -11.02 -0.79
N ARG A 252 -15.00 -10.97 0.54
CA ARG A 252 -15.60 -9.91 1.37
C ARG A 252 -14.91 -8.53 1.20
N ARG A 253 -13.79 -8.45 0.45
CA ARG A 253 -13.12 -7.17 0.16
C ARG A 253 -14.03 -6.14 -0.50
N PHE A 254 -15.07 -6.57 -1.23
CA PHE A 254 -16.06 -5.67 -1.82
C PHE A 254 -16.98 -5.06 -0.75
N ALA A 255 -17.38 -5.84 0.24
CA ALA A 255 -18.14 -5.36 1.39
C ALA A 255 -17.26 -4.45 2.27
N LEU A 256 -15.96 -4.79 2.44
CA LEU A 256 -15.01 -3.96 3.18
C LEU A 256 -14.77 -2.61 2.49
N ALA A 257 -14.68 -2.57 1.16
CA ALA A 257 -14.58 -1.31 0.43
C ALA A 257 -15.82 -0.42 0.61
N VAL A 258 -17.02 -1.01 0.64
CA VAL A 258 -18.27 -0.27 0.92
C VAL A 258 -18.31 0.21 2.36
N LEU A 259 -17.90 -0.60 3.33
CA LEU A 259 -17.78 -0.24 4.74
C LEU A 259 -16.83 0.95 4.93
N ASP A 260 -15.63 0.86 4.34
CA ASP A 260 -14.62 1.93 4.41
C ASP A 260 -15.13 3.23 3.79
N GLN A 261 -15.79 3.16 2.63
CA GLN A 261 -16.37 4.33 1.96
C GLN A 261 -17.45 5.01 2.81
N ILE A 262 -18.27 4.23 3.56
CA ILE A 262 -19.28 4.76 4.48
C ILE A 262 -18.62 5.37 5.71
N LEU A 263 -17.63 4.69 6.30
CA LEU A 263 -17.02 5.08 7.57
C LEU A 263 -16.18 6.36 7.44
N GLY A 264 -15.18 6.38 6.53
CA GLY A 264 -14.22 7.48 6.43
C GLY A 264 -13.71 7.78 5.02
N GLY A 265 -14.26 7.12 3.97
CA GLY A 265 -13.72 7.17 2.61
C GLY A 265 -13.98 8.47 1.81
N GLY A 266 -14.59 9.49 2.38
CA GLY A 266 -14.83 10.77 1.68
C GLY A 266 -15.65 11.78 2.46
N ALA A 267 -15.92 12.93 1.86
CA ALA A 267 -16.60 14.05 2.51
C ALA A 267 -18.04 13.76 2.99
N SER A 268 -18.71 12.75 2.43
CA SER A 268 -20.03 12.31 2.89
C SER A 268 -19.99 11.12 3.86
N SER A 269 -18.79 10.70 4.26
CA SER A 269 -18.60 9.60 5.21
C SER A 269 -18.98 10.03 6.64
N ARG A 270 -19.25 9.04 7.48
CA ARG A 270 -19.71 9.28 8.85
C ARG A 270 -18.72 10.03 9.69
N LEU A 271 -17.45 9.59 9.70
CA LEU A 271 -16.40 10.24 10.50
C LEU A 271 -16.19 11.69 10.06
N TRP A 272 -16.15 11.95 8.76
CA TRP A 272 -15.97 13.31 8.25
C TRP A 272 -17.14 14.21 8.64
N GLN A 273 -18.37 13.76 8.44
CA GLN A 273 -19.57 14.53 8.76
C GLN A 273 -19.71 14.80 10.26
N GLU A 274 -19.54 13.76 11.09
CA GLU A 274 -19.84 13.88 12.52
C GLU A 274 -18.72 14.56 13.31
N ILE A 275 -17.45 14.30 12.94
CA ILE A 275 -16.31 14.80 13.73
C ILE A 275 -15.82 16.13 13.19
N ARG A 276 -15.69 16.26 11.85
CA ARG A 276 -15.16 17.47 11.23
C ARG A 276 -16.23 18.52 10.94
N GLU A 277 -17.27 18.17 10.15
CA GLU A 277 -18.22 19.16 9.65
C GLU A 277 -19.19 19.67 10.73
N GLN A 278 -19.74 18.75 11.53
CA GLN A 278 -20.75 19.15 12.54
C GLN A 278 -20.13 19.65 13.83
N ARG A 279 -18.99 19.09 14.28
CA ARG A 279 -18.38 19.41 15.57
C ARG A 279 -17.08 20.21 15.49
N GLY A 280 -16.41 20.24 14.32
CA GLY A 280 -15.16 20.97 14.14
C GLY A 280 -14.01 20.50 15.01
N LEU A 281 -14.01 19.22 15.41
CA LEU A 281 -13.04 18.67 16.36
C LEU A 281 -11.69 18.38 15.72
N VAL A 282 -11.65 18.12 14.42
CA VAL A 282 -10.45 17.72 13.68
C VAL A 282 -10.34 18.50 12.37
N TYR A 283 -9.11 18.63 11.83
CA TYR A 283 -8.90 19.07 10.46
C TYR A 283 -9.02 17.91 9.48
N SER A 284 -8.49 16.74 9.85
CA SER A 284 -8.50 15.53 9.03
C SER A 284 -8.94 14.32 9.86
N VAL A 285 -9.82 13.52 9.28
CA VAL A 285 -10.21 12.20 9.79
C VAL A 285 -10.56 11.31 8.61
N TYR A 286 -10.09 10.07 8.64
CA TYR A 286 -10.33 9.09 7.58
C TYR A 286 -10.31 7.67 8.13
N SER A 287 -10.96 6.76 7.43
CA SER A 287 -10.74 5.32 7.58
C SER A 287 -9.83 4.80 6.47
N TYR A 288 -9.19 3.68 6.69
CA TYR A 288 -8.30 3.06 5.72
C TYR A 288 -8.32 1.54 5.80
N VAL A 289 -8.02 0.93 4.66
CA VAL A 289 -7.86 -0.51 4.53
C VAL A 289 -6.54 -0.82 3.82
N THR A 290 -5.74 -1.67 4.42
CA THR A 290 -4.54 -2.23 3.80
C THR A 290 -4.72 -3.74 3.65
N TYR A 291 -4.52 -4.25 2.43
CA TYR A 291 -4.59 -5.68 2.14
C TYR A 291 -3.19 -6.27 2.04
N PHE A 292 -2.97 -7.35 2.77
CA PHE A 292 -1.83 -8.23 2.62
C PHE A 292 -2.27 -9.56 2.00
N GLN A 293 -1.35 -10.44 1.71
CA GLN A 293 -1.65 -11.70 1.02
C GLN A 293 -2.72 -12.52 1.75
N GLU A 294 -2.54 -12.80 3.05
CA GLU A 294 -3.46 -13.64 3.84
C GLU A 294 -4.21 -12.89 4.95
N THR A 295 -3.86 -11.62 5.18
CA THR A 295 -4.43 -10.78 6.24
C THR A 295 -4.59 -9.35 5.74
N GLY A 296 -4.90 -8.41 6.61
CA GLY A 296 -4.97 -6.98 6.31
C GLY A 296 -4.93 -6.15 7.57
N GLN A 297 -5.08 -4.86 7.37
CA GLN A 297 -5.29 -3.88 8.42
C GLN A 297 -6.49 -3.02 8.06
N VAL A 298 -7.36 -2.79 9.03
CA VAL A 298 -8.48 -1.86 8.91
C VAL A 298 -8.43 -0.89 10.07
N GLY A 299 -8.70 0.36 9.80
CA GLY A 299 -8.64 1.35 10.88
C GLY A 299 -9.13 2.73 10.50
N LEU A 300 -8.93 3.66 11.42
CA LEU A 300 -9.13 5.09 11.23
C LEU A 300 -7.96 5.86 11.83
N ALA A 301 -7.75 7.07 11.33
CA ALA A 301 -6.77 8.00 11.89
C ALA A 301 -7.34 9.42 11.94
N LEU A 302 -6.87 10.20 12.91
CA LEU A 302 -7.22 11.60 13.09
C LEU A 302 -6.12 12.34 13.86
N GLY A 303 -6.03 13.65 13.63
CA GLY A 303 -5.23 14.59 14.43
C GLY A 303 -6.11 15.64 15.08
N THR A 304 -5.96 15.86 16.38
CA THR A 304 -6.73 16.86 17.11
C THR A 304 -5.99 17.37 18.35
N ARG A 305 -6.46 18.49 18.89
CA ARG A 305 -5.96 18.98 20.20
C ARG A 305 -6.37 18.04 21.33
N SER A 306 -5.52 17.91 22.35
CA SER A 306 -5.75 16.98 23.47
C SER A 306 -7.10 17.15 24.14
N GLU A 307 -7.62 18.38 24.23
CA GLU A 307 -8.93 18.71 24.82
C GLU A 307 -10.13 18.12 24.04
N ASN A 308 -10.00 17.92 22.72
CA ASN A 308 -11.06 17.41 21.86
C ASN A 308 -11.00 15.88 21.69
N LEU A 309 -9.94 15.25 22.16
CA LEU A 309 -9.60 13.89 21.84
C LEU A 309 -10.66 12.87 22.31
N ALA A 310 -11.14 13.04 23.54
CA ALA A 310 -12.15 12.14 24.11
C ALA A 310 -13.48 12.23 23.35
N GLU A 311 -13.90 13.44 22.97
CA GLU A 311 -15.12 13.63 22.18
C GLU A 311 -14.96 13.04 20.77
N ALA A 312 -13.85 13.32 20.08
CA ALA A 312 -13.61 12.81 18.72
C ALA A 312 -13.59 11.28 18.68
N LEU A 313 -12.88 10.63 19.59
CA LEU A 313 -12.86 9.17 19.69
C LEU A 313 -14.20 8.57 20.14
N GLY A 314 -14.92 9.22 21.05
CA GLY A 314 -16.26 8.79 21.45
C GLY A 314 -17.26 8.79 20.29
N VAL A 315 -17.21 9.84 19.44
CA VAL A 315 -18.01 9.90 18.21
C VAL A 315 -17.60 8.79 17.23
N ALA A 316 -16.30 8.60 17.00
CA ALA A 316 -15.80 7.53 16.13
C ALA A 316 -16.26 6.15 16.60
N GLY A 317 -16.16 5.87 17.91
CA GLY A 317 -16.65 4.63 18.51
C GLY A 317 -18.16 4.43 18.32
N THR A 318 -18.95 5.50 18.43
CA THR A 318 -20.40 5.46 18.20
C THR A 318 -20.73 5.12 16.75
N GLU A 319 -20.08 5.75 15.78
CA GLU A 319 -20.33 5.50 14.35
C GLU A 319 -19.94 4.07 13.93
N ILE A 320 -18.83 3.54 14.48
CA ILE A 320 -18.43 2.14 14.27
C ILE A 320 -19.47 1.20 14.89
N HIS A 321 -19.90 1.47 16.12
CA HIS A 321 -20.91 0.68 16.81
C HIS A 321 -22.22 0.65 16.02
N ASP A 322 -22.68 1.79 15.53
CA ASP A 322 -23.92 1.89 14.74
C ASP A 322 -23.82 1.07 13.44
N LEU A 323 -22.68 1.10 12.74
CA LEU A 323 -22.47 0.23 11.57
C LEU A 323 -22.50 -1.26 11.94
N ALA A 324 -21.87 -1.65 13.04
CA ALA A 324 -21.87 -3.03 13.53
C ALA A 324 -23.27 -3.51 13.99
N GLN A 325 -24.16 -2.58 14.37
CA GLN A 325 -25.56 -2.87 14.69
C GLN A 325 -26.50 -2.79 13.49
N GLY A 326 -25.99 -2.46 12.30
CA GLY A 326 -26.79 -2.31 11.09
C GLY A 326 -27.67 -1.05 11.08
N ARG A 327 -27.30 -0.02 11.83
CA ARG A 327 -28.00 1.27 11.85
C ARG A 327 -27.51 2.15 10.71
N PHE A 328 -27.97 1.84 9.51
CA PHE A 328 -27.63 2.59 8.31
C PHE A 328 -28.47 3.86 8.18
N ARG A 329 -27.87 4.91 7.60
CA ARG A 329 -28.56 6.13 7.19
C ARG A 329 -29.20 5.93 5.82
N ASP A 330 -30.29 6.65 5.53
CA ASP A 330 -31.02 6.50 4.27
C ASP A 330 -30.12 6.63 3.03
N GLY A 331 -30.04 5.58 2.25
CA GLY A 331 -29.31 5.50 0.99
C GLY A 331 -27.77 5.54 1.08
N GLU A 332 -27.16 5.47 2.28
CA GLU A 332 -25.70 5.60 2.39
C GLU A 332 -24.95 4.42 1.76
N VAL A 333 -25.45 3.19 1.89
CA VAL A 333 -24.85 2.01 1.24
C VAL A 333 -24.90 2.16 -0.28
N GLN A 334 -26.04 2.62 -0.82
CA GLN A 334 -26.15 2.85 -2.27
C GLN A 334 -25.20 3.95 -2.75
N ARG A 335 -25.10 5.08 -2.03
CA ARG A 335 -24.14 6.15 -2.37
C ARG A 335 -22.71 5.67 -2.35
N ALA A 336 -22.31 4.84 -1.37
CA ALA A 336 -20.98 4.26 -1.30
C ALA A 336 -20.69 3.36 -2.52
N LYS A 337 -21.63 2.49 -2.89
CA LYS A 337 -21.54 1.63 -4.08
C LYS A 337 -21.38 2.45 -5.36
N ASP A 338 -22.20 3.49 -5.52
CA ASP A 338 -22.16 4.35 -6.71
C ASP A 338 -20.84 5.12 -6.80
N ASN A 339 -20.33 5.62 -5.67
CA ASN A 339 -19.02 6.27 -5.59
C ASN A 339 -17.88 5.32 -6.00
N LEU A 340 -17.84 4.11 -5.43
CA LEU A 340 -16.81 3.12 -5.73
C LEU A 340 -16.80 2.71 -7.20
N LYS A 341 -17.99 2.49 -7.80
CA LYS A 341 -18.12 2.17 -9.23
C LYS A 341 -17.65 3.34 -10.11
N ALA A 342 -18.07 4.56 -9.78
CA ALA A 342 -17.66 5.75 -10.53
C ALA A 342 -16.14 5.95 -10.47
N ARG A 343 -15.55 5.86 -9.27
CA ARG A 343 -14.09 5.95 -9.09
C ARG A 343 -13.35 4.86 -9.86
N LEU A 344 -13.83 3.61 -9.82
CA LEU A 344 -13.25 2.52 -10.60
C LEU A 344 -13.20 2.89 -12.09
N LEU A 345 -14.32 3.31 -12.67
CA LEU A 345 -14.41 3.59 -14.10
C LEU A 345 -13.53 4.79 -14.50
N LEU A 346 -13.61 5.89 -13.73
CA LEU A 346 -12.81 7.09 -13.98
C LEU A 346 -11.30 6.82 -13.86
N THR A 347 -10.90 6.02 -12.86
CA THR A 347 -9.49 5.64 -12.68
C THR A 347 -8.99 4.80 -13.87
N MET A 348 -9.84 3.94 -14.44
CA MET A 348 -9.49 3.10 -15.58
C MET A 348 -9.35 3.85 -16.91
N ASP A 349 -9.58 5.15 -16.97
CA ASP A 349 -9.21 5.96 -18.14
C ASP A 349 -7.69 6.15 -18.26
N SER A 350 -6.97 6.07 -17.14
CA SER A 350 -5.51 6.18 -17.08
C SER A 350 -4.81 4.88 -17.49
N THR A 351 -3.83 4.98 -18.42
CA THR A 351 -2.95 3.85 -18.77
C THR A 351 -2.08 3.41 -17.58
N VAL A 352 -1.65 4.35 -16.73
CA VAL A 352 -0.88 4.05 -15.51
C VAL A 352 -1.72 3.21 -14.55
N ALA A 353 -2.97 3.58 -14.32
CA ALA A 353 -3.83 2.80 -13.43
C ALA A 353 -4.13 1.40 -13.96
N ARG A 354 -4.29 1.24 -15.29
CA ARG A 354 -4.46 -0.07 -15.94
C ARG A 354 -3.23 -0.93 -15.79
N MET A 355 -2.06 -0.40 -16.10
CA MET A 355 -0.76 -1.06 -15.94
C MET A 355 -0.54 -1.48 -14.48
N SER A 356 -0.73 -0.56 -13.51
CA SER A 356 -0.56 -0.84 -12.08
C SER A 356 -1.52 -1.92 -11.59
N ARG A 357 -2.76 -1.93 -12.10
CA ARG A 357 -3.72 -2.98 -11.77
C ARG A 357 -3.26 -4.35 -12.27
N LEU A 358 -2.74 -4.44 -13.50
CA LEU A 358 -2.20 -5.69 -14.04
C LEU A 358 -1.02 -6.19 -13.20
N GLY A 359 -0.03 -5.31 -12.96
CA GLY A 359 1.18 -5.65 -12.21
C GLY A 359 0.86 -6.11 -10.80
N ARG A 360 0.13 -5.30 -10.02
CA ARG A 360 -0.23 -5.62 -8.62
C ARG A 360 -1.09 -6.87 -8.48
N HIS A 361 -2.05 -7.08 -9.38
CA HIS A 361 -2.87 -8.30 -9.32
C HIS A 361 -2.04 -9.55 -9.61
N LEU A 362 -1.17 -9.50 -10.61
CA LEU A 362 -0.35 -10.64 -10.96
C LEU A 362 0.73 -10.93 -9.91
N VAL A 363 1.47 -9.91 -9.45
CA VAL A 363 2.53 -10.12 -8.45
C VAL A 363 1.98 -10.69 -7.13
N SER A 364 0.72 -10.38 -6.82
CA SER A 364 0.01 -10.85 -5.61
C SER A 364 -0.91 -12.05 -5.86
N ASP A 365 -0.89 -12.64 -7.05
CA ASP A 365 -1.75 -13.77 -7.45
C ASP A 365 -3.26 -13.51 -7.26
N VAL A 366 -3.69 -12.25 -7.41
CA VAL A 366 -5.09 -11.86 -7.37
C VAL A 366 -5.71 -12.03 -8.76
N PRO A 367 -6.89 -12.68 -8.88
CA PRO A 367 -7.52 -12.85 -10.18
C PRO A 367 -7.83 -11.53 -10.87
N LEU A 368 -7.47 -11.42 -12.16
CA LEU A 368 -7.81 -10.28 -13.00
C LEU A 368 -9.30 -10.32 -13.38
N MET A 369 -10.10 -9.51 -12.71
CA MET A 369 -11.52 -9.34 -13.01
C MET A 369 -11.74 -8.22 -14.03
N SER A 370 -12.78 -8.32 -14.87
CA SER A 370 -13.22 -7.18 -15.68
C SER A 370 -13.85 -6.07 -14.81
N ASP A 371 -13.84 -4.83 -15.30
CA ASP A 371 -14.47 -3.72 -14.58
C ASP A 371 -15.97 -3.99 -14.35
N THR A 372 -16.62 -4.62 -15.33
CA THR A 372 -18.04 -5.05 -15.23
C THR A 372 -18.22 -6.06 -14.10
N GLU A 373 -17.30 -7.02 -13.94
CA GLU A 373 -17.38 -8.00 -12.86
C GLU A 373 -17.13 -7.34 -11.50
N VAL A 374 -16.14 -6.43 -11.39
CA VAL A 374 -15.92 -5.67 -10.15
C VAL A 374 -17.15 -4.84 -9.80
N ALA A 375 -17.72 -4.13 -10.77
CA ALA A 375 -18.92 -3.34 -10.56
C ALA A 375 -20.11 -4.21 -10.11
N ARG A 376 -20.27 -5.39 -10.72
CA ARG A 376 -21.31 -6.36 -10.33
C ARG A 376 -21.11 -6.87 -8.89
N ARG A 377 -19.86 -7.13 -8.48
CA ARG A 377 -19.53 -7.53 -7.10
C ARG A 377 -19.86 -6.43 -6.11
N ILE A 378 -19.55 -5.17 -6.43
CA ILE A 378 -19.91 -4.00 -5.61
C ILE A 378 -21.42 -3.87 -5.52
N ASP A 379 -22.16 -4.00 -6.64
CA ASP A 379 -23.62 -3.95 -6.65
C ASP A 379 -24.26 -5.06 -5.81
N GLY A 380 -23.62 -6.23 -5.75
CA GLY A 380 -24.09 -7.37 -4.97
C GLY A 380 -23.93 -7.22 -3.45
N VAL A 381 -23.16 -6.24 -2.95
CA VAL A 381 -22.98 -6.02 -1.51
C VAL A 381 -24.30 -5.57 -0.88
N THR A 382 -24.69 -6.22 0.22
CA THR A 382 -25.88 -5.90 1.00
C THR A 382 -25.54 -5.16 2.29
N GLU A 383 -26.53 -4.53 2.92
CA GLU A 383 -26.40 -3.95 4.26
C GLU A 383 -25.98 -5.00 5.30
N ALA A 384 -26.48 -6.23 5.16
CA ALA A 384 -26.11 -7.33 6.04
C ALA A 384 -24.62 -7.68 5.92
N ASP A 385 -24.07 -7.71 4.69
CA ASP A 385 -22.65 -7.97 4.48
C ASP A 385 -21.77 -6.90 5.15
N VAL A 386 -22.15 -5.64 5.03
CA VAL A 386 -21.44 -4.50 5.64
C VAL A 386 -21.53 -4.55 7.17
N ARG A 387 -22.74 -4.80 7.71
CA ARG A 387 -22.96 -4.93 9.15
C ARG A 387 -22.14 -6.07 9.76
N ASP A 388 -22.22 -7.26 9.17
CA ASP A 388 -21.59 -8.47 9.69
C ASP A 388 -20.06 -8.31 9.69
N LEU A 389 -19.54 -7.71 8.62
CA LEU A 389 -18.11 -7.43 8.54
C LEU A 389 -17.67 -6.33 9.52
N ALA A 390 -18.47 -5.28 9.71
CA ALA A 390 -18.18 -4.26 10.73
C ALA A 390 -18.18 -4.86 12.14
N ALA A 391 -19.14 -5.73 12.46
CA ALA A 391 -19.22 -6.42 13.74
C ALA A 391 -18.03 -7.36 13.98
N GLU A 392 -17.54 -8.02 12.95
CA GLU A 392 -16.35 -8.89 13.02
C GLU A 392 -15.07 -8.07 13.23
N LEU A 393 -14.81 -7.10 12.35
CA LEU A 393 -13.53 -6.38 12.31
C LEU A 393 -13.35 -5.37 13.45
N PHE A 394 -14.44 -4.78 13.91
CA PHE A 394 -14.44 -3.79 15.01
C PHE A 394 -14.99 -4.36 16.33
N ALA A 395 -14.93 -5.68 16.50
CA ALA A 395 -15.36 -6.34 17.73
C ALA A 395 -14.68 -5.74 18.98
N SER A 396 -15.40 -5.70 20.10
CA SER A 396 -14.86 -5.17 21.36
C SER A 396 -13.54 -5.85 21.75
N GLY A 397 -12.52 -5.04 22.01
CA GLY A 397 -11.18 -5.53 22.37
C GLY A 397 -10.33 -6.00 21.20
N ALA A 398 -10.83 -5.98 19.94
CA ALA A 398 -10.04 -6.36 18.76
C ALA A 398 -9.07 -5.27 18.32
N LEU A 399 -9.35 -4.01 18.58
CA LEU A 399 -8.61 -2.88 18.06
C LEU A 399 -7.41 -2.53 18.94
N CYS A 400 -6.30 -2.22 18.29
CA CYS A 400 -5.13 -1.57 18.87
C CYS A 400 -5.21 -0.07 18.65
N VAL A 401 -4.59 0.72 19.54
CA VAL A 401 -4.58 2.17 19.42
C VAL A 401 -3.18 2.71 19.65
N ALA A 402 -2.68 3.46 18.68
CA ALA A 402 -1.43 4.21 18.73
C ALA A 402 -1.73 5.70 18.88
N GLY A 403 -0.95 6.40 19.69
CA GLY A 403 -1.02 7.85 19.87
C GLY A 403 0.36 8.48 19.87
N ILE A 404 0.46 9.69 19.29
CA ILE A 404 1.66 10.53 19.32
C ILE A 404 1.22 11.94 19.71
N GLY A 405 1.77 12.50 20.78
CA GLY A 405 1.37 13.83 21.20
C GLY A 405 1.93 14.26 22.54
N PRO A 406 1.45 15.41 23.08
CA PRO A 406 2.00 15.98 24.31
C PRO A 406 1.40 15.39 25.59
N ASP A 407 0.21 14.74 25.54
CA ASP A 407 -0.56 14.40 26.75
C ASP A 407 -1.06 12.95 26.72
N GLU A 408 -0.29 12.06 27.35
CA GLU A 408 -0.66 10.64 27.51
C GLU A 408 -1.92 10.47 28.41
N ALA A 409 -2.13 11.35 29.38
CA ALA A 409 -3.29 11.23 30.26
C ALA A 409 -4.60 11.53 29.51
N ALA A 410 -4.59 12.54 28.63
CA ALA A 410 -5.72 12.83 27.74
C ALA A 410 -5.95 11.68 26.75
N PHE A 411 -4.89 11.07 26.23
CA PHE A 411 -4.99 9.88 25.38
C PHE A 411 -5.64 8.70 26.11
N ASP A 412 -5.21 8.40 27.34
CA ASP A 412 -5.79 7.31 28.14
C ASP A 412 -7.26 7.55 28.48
N ALA A 413 -7.63 8.79 28.81
CA ALA A 413 -9.02 9.16 29.04
C ALA A 413 -9.89 8.97 27.79
N ALA A 414 -9.34 9.33 26.61
CA ALA A 414 -10.04 9.21 25.33
C ALA A 414 -10.28 7.74 24.92
N LEU A 415 -9.38 6.81 25.28
CA LEU A 415 -9.60 5.38 25.06
C LEU A 415 -10.83 4.84 25.83
N GLY A 416 -11.14 5.39 27.00
CA GLY A 416 -12.38 5.09 27.72
C GLY A 416 -13.62 5.47 26.91
N ALA A 417 -13.63 6.69 26.37
CA ALA A 417 -14.74 7.19 25.55
C ALA A 417 -14.94 6.40 24.24
N PHE A 418 -13.86 5.90 23.63
CA PHE A 418 -13.93 5.07 22.43
C PHE A 418 -14.54 3.69 22.70
N ARG A 419 -14.23 3.07 23.85
CA ARG A 419 -14.70 1.73 24.23
C ARG A 419 -16.14 1.70 24.72
N GLU A 420 -16.61 2.80 25.27
CA GLU A 420 -17.98 2.97 25.77
C GLU A 420 -18.71 4.03 24.91
N PRO A 421 -19.16 3.68 23.69
CA PRO A 421 -19.82 4.64 22.82
C PRO A 421 -21.08 5.22 23.49
N VAL A 422 -21.29 6.52 23.33
CA VAL A 422 -22.44 7.25 23.89
C VAL A 422 -23.73 6.65 23.32
N GLY A 423 -24.51 6.00 24.16
CA GLY A 423 -25.79 5.38 23.77
C GLY A 423 -25.95 3.90 24.16
N GLY A 424 -24.96 3.29 24.76
CA GLY A 424 -25.05 1.93 25.30
C GLY A 424 -25.65 1.87 26.72
N ALA A 425 -26.77 2.52 26.94
CA ALA A 425 -27.62 2.20 28.10
C ALA A 425 -28.67 1.17 27.63
N ALA A 426 -28.62 0.00 28.28
CA ALA A 426 -29.36 -1.24 28.16
C ALA A 426 -30.81 -1.18 27.62
#